data_3d8e20d11fec4f2437269f6022030b78
#
_entry.id   3d8e20d11fec4f2437269f6022030b78
#
_cell.length_a   1.000
_cell.length_b   1.000
_cell.length_c   1.000
_cell.angle_alpha   90.00
_cell.angle_beta   90.00
_cell.angle_gamma   90.00
#
_symmetry.space_group_name_H-M   'P 1'
#
loop_
_entity.id
_entity.type
_entity.pdbx_description
1 polymer ?
#
loop_
_entity_poly.entity_id
_entity_poly.type
_entity_poly.pdbx_seq_one_letter_code
_entity_poly.pdbx_strand_id
1 'polypeptide(L)'
;MFPGIGTLVNVVTVLLGTVLGVLVGHRLRQRTRDVVTDGLGLVTLLIAGTAAAAVADEALVDAVGSSPPMLIVLASLVLGGIVGSVLGIEDGLERFGGWLQTRLQARVRHEGDGAERQRFIEGFLTASLVFCVGPLTILGSLNDGLGNGPDQLFLKAALDGFAAIAFAASFGWGVGASVLALVAVQGSLTVVGALLGDVLPDAHVAALGATGGLMLVGVALRLLRVRQVPVGDLLPGLVLAPVITALVVAFR
;
A
#
# COMPACT_ATOMS: atom_id res chain seq x y z
N MET A 1 13.15 21.90 5.75
CA MET A 1 13.62 20.62 5.15
C MET A 1 13.25 20.67 3.67
N PHE A 2 13.94 19.94 2.78
CA PHE A 2 13.57 19.95 1.38
C PHE A 2 12.38 18.98 1.14
N PRO A 3 11.47 19.29 0.19
CA PRO A 3 10.37 18.40 -0.18
C PRO A 3 10.89 17.04 -0.62
N GLY A 4 10.28 15.96 -0.15
CA GLY A 4 10.69 14.58 -0.45
C GLY A 4 11.61 13.92 0.60
N ILE A 5 12.01 14.64 1.65
CA ILE A 5 12.85 14.06 2.71
C ILE A 5 12.10 12.92 3.45
N GLY A 6 10.80 13.07 3.64
CA GLY A 6 9.98 12.02 4.28
C GLY A 6 9.98 10.73 3.46
N THR A 7 9.83 10.82 2.15
CA THR A 7 9.93 9.68 1.23
C THR A 7 11.32 9.04 1.28
N LEU A 8 12.39 9.85 1.29
CA LEU A 8 13.76 9.34 1.38
C LEU A 8 13.98 8.54 2.68
N VAL A 9 13.54 9.10 3.81
CA VAL A 9 13.65 8.41 5.12
C VAL A 9 12.86 7.10 5.10
N ASN A 10 11.65 7.10 4.52
CA ASN A 10 10.86 5.87 4.41
C ASN A 10 11.55 4.81 3.54
N VAL A 11 12.13 5.18 2.41
CA VAL A 11 12.94 4.29 1.58
C VAL A 11 14.08 3.66 2.39
N VAL A 12 14.83 4.48 3.12
CA VAL A 12 15.96 3.99 3.93
C VAL A 12 15.50 3.03 5.02
N THR A 13 14.42 3.36 5.74
CA THR A 13 13.92 2.50 6.82
C THR A 13 13.37 1.18 6.30
N VAL A 14 12.67 1.16 5.16
CA VAL A 14 12.20 -0.07 4.51
C VAL A 14 13.37 -0.93 4.04
N LEU A 15 14.40 -0.34 3.43
CA LEU A 15 15.60 -1.09 3.01
C LEU A 15 16.34 -1.68 4.21
N LEU A 16 16.58 -0.88 5.27
CA LEU A 16 17.22 -1.36 6.50
C LEU A 16 16.38 -2.46 7.16
N GLY A 17 15.07 -2.25 7.26
CA GLY A 17 14.14 -3.25 7.76
C GLY A 17 14.17 -4.54 6.94
N THR A 18 14.25 -4.43 5.61
CA THR A 18 14.38 -5.59 4.73
C THR A 18 15.68 -6.35 4.99
N VAL A 19 16.83 -5.66 5.06
CA VAL A 19 18.12 -6.32 5.34
C VAL A 19 18.06 -7.06 6.67
N LEU A 20 17.58 -6.39 7.73
CA LEU A 20 17.44 -7.00 9.06
C LEU A 20 16.49 -8.20 9.02
N GLY A 21 15.34 -8.07 8.35
CA GLY A 21 14.35 -9.12 8.23
C GLY A 21 14.87 -10.33 7.48
N VAL A 22 15.60 -10.14 6.38
CA VAL A 22 16.22 -11.24 5.63
C VAL A 22 17.29 -11.95 6.47
N LEU A 23 18.14 -11.20 7.18
CA LEU A 23 19.18 -11.77 8.05
C LEU A 23 18.57 -12.62 9.18
N VAL A 24 17.49 -12.14 9.80
CA VAL A 24 16.77 -12.88 10.84
C VAL A 24 16.02 -14.06 10.22
N GLY A 25 15.38 -13.84 9.06
CA GLY A 25 14.56 -14.83 8.37
C GLY A 25 15.31 -16.10 7.99
N HIS A 26 16.60 -16.01 7.62
CA HIS A 26 17.42 -17.18 7.32
C HIS A 26 17.60 -18.14 8.51
N ARG A 27 17.46 -17.64 9.74
CA ARG A 27 17.60 -18.42 10.98
C ARG A 27 16.27 -18.97 11.50
N LEU A 28 15.15 -18.51 10.94
CA LEU A 28 13.81 -18.90 11.40
C LEU A 28 13.38 -20.26 10.80
N ARG A 29 12.82 -21.12 11.64
CA ARG A 29 12.14 -22.34 11.20
C ARG A 29 10.87 -21.97 10.43
N GLN A 30 10.45 -22.82 9.49
CA GLN A 30 9.23 -22.58 8.68
C GLN A 30 8.02 -22.27 9.55
N ARG A 31 7.77 -23.04 10.61
CA ARG A 31 6.67 -22.80 11.57
C ARG A 31 6.71 -21.39 12.17
N THR A 32 7.91 -20.88 12.50
CA THR A 32 8.07 -19.52 13.04
C THR A 32 7.71 -18.47 11.99
N ARG A 33 8.11 -18.68 10.73
CA ARG A 33 7.73 -17.78 9.63
C ARG A 33 6.22 -17.76 9.41
N ASP A 34 5.57 -18.94 9.44
CA ASP A 34 4.12 -19.04 9.30
C ASP A 34 3.40 -18.26 10.41
N VAL A 35 3.80 -18.44 11.68
CA VAL A 35 3.24 -17.68 12.82
C VAL A 35 3.48 -16.16 12.67
N VAL A 36 4.65 -15.75 12.20
CA VAL A 36 4.93 -14.33 11.93
C VAL A 36 4.03 -13.79 10.81
N THR A 37 3.86 -14.57 9.73
CA THR A 37 2.97 -14.18 8.61
C THR A 37 1.52 -14.08 9.05
N ASP A 38 1.04 -15.03 9.88
CA ASP A 38 -0.31 -14.97 10.44
C ASP A 38 -0.47 -13.74 11.36
N GLY A 39 0.53 -13.45 12.20
CA GLY A 39 0.55 -12.23 13.02
C GLY A 39 0.50 -10.96 12.18
N LEU A 40 1.25 -10.90 11.07
CA LEU A 40 1.20 -9.79 10.12
C LEU A 40 -0.18 -9.67 9.48
N GLY A 41 -0.81 -10.78 9.12
CA GLY A 41 -2.18 -10.80 8.60
C GLY A 41 -3.18 -10.17 9.59
N LEU A 42 -3.07 -10.52 10.87
CA LEU A 42 -3.92 -9.95 11.93
C LEU A 42 -3.68 -8.45 12.14
N VAL A 43 -2.41 -8.01 12.16
CA VAL A 43 -2.08 -6.58 12.27
C VAL A 43 -2.54 -5.81 11.03
N THR A 44 -2.36 -6.38 9.83
CA THR A 44 -2.87 -5.79 8.59
C THR A 44 -4.39 -5.65 8.62
N LEU A 45 -5.11 -6.64 9.18
CA LEU A 45 -6.55 -6.57 9.37
C LEU A 45 -6.97 -5.45 10.34
N LEU A 46 -6.22 -5.24 11.41
CA LEU A 46 -6.44 -4.13 12.34
C LEU A 46 -6.24 -2.77 11.64
N ILE A 47 -5.13 -2.62 10.89
CA ILE A 47 -4.86 -1.40 10.10
C ILE A 47 -5.96 -1.19 9.06
N ALA A 48 -6.39 -2.25 8.40
CA ALA A 48 -7.48 -2.23 7.44
C ALA A 48 -8.79 -1.72 8.06
N GLY A 49 -9.13 -2.21 9.25
CA GLY A 49 -10.32 -1.78 9.99
C GLY A 49 -10.26 -0.29 10.38
N THR A 50 -9.13 0.16 10.90
CA THR A 50 -8.96 1.58 11.25
C THR A 50 -8.99 2.49 10.02
N ALA A 51 -8.40 2.08 8.89
CA ALA A 51 -8.46 2.84 7.65
C ALA A 51 -9.87 2.84 7.03
N ALA A 52 -10.58 1.70 7.06
CA ALA A 52 -11.95 1.59 6.58
C ALA A 52 -12.94 2.44 7.40
N ALA A 53 -12.66 2.69 8.68
CA ALA A 53 -13.47 3.56 9.53
C ALA A 53 -13.55 5.01 9.02
N ALA A 54 -12.64 5.43 8.13
CA ALA A 54 -12.71 6.73 7.45
C ALA A 54 -14.00 6.91 6.61
N VAL A 55 -14.77 5.85 6.37
CA VAL A 55 -16.12 5.95 5.78
C VAL A 55 -17.08 6.80 6.64
N ALA A 56 -16.82 6.89 7.95
CA ALA A 56 -17.58 7.70 8.91
C ALA A 56 -16.87 9.02 9.27
N ASP A 57 -15.85 9.41 8.54
CA ASP A 57 -15.13 10.67 8.74
C ASP A 57 -16.08 11.88 8.56
N GLU A 58 -16.00 12.83 9.50
CA GLU A 58 -16.88 14.00 9.51
C GLU A 58 -16.77 14.81 8.21
N ALA A 59 -15.56 15.01 7.68
CA ALA A 59 -15.36 15.75 6.44
C ALA A 59 -16.04 15.08 5.24
N LEU A 60 -16.04 13.73 5.18
CA LEU A 60 -16.74 13.01 4.13
C LEU A 60 -18.26 13.08 4.31
N VAL A 61 -18.75 12.85 5.53
CA VAL A 61 -20.19 12.89 5.85
C VAL A 61 -20.78 14.28 5.61
N ASP A 62 -20.08 15.34 6.01
CA ASP A 62 -20.51 16.72 5.79
C ASP A 62 -20.54 17.09 4.30
N ALA A 63 -19.56 16.62 3.53
CA ALA A 63 -19.49 16.89 2.10
C ALA A 63 -20.58 16.18 1.29
N VAL A 64 -20.88 14.91 1.58
CA VAL A 64 -21.76 14.09 0.75
C VAL A 64 -23.08 13.66 1.44
N GLY A 65 -23.21 13.85 2.75
CA GLY A 65 -24.33 13.38 3.58
C GLY A 65 -24.04 12.01 4.22
N SER A 66 -24.92 11.56 5.12
CA SER A 66 -24.68 10.36 5.95
C SER A 66 -24.78 9.02 5.20
N SER A 67 -25.54 8.94 4.12
CA SER A 67 -25.76 7.69 3.38
C SER A 67 -24.79 7.47 2.21
N PRO A 68 -24.35 8.49 1.44
CA PRO A 68 -23.46 8.30 0.29
C PRO A 68 -22.07 7.73 0.57
N PRO A 69 -21.40 7.94 1.71
CA PRO A 69 -20.05 7.43 1.94
C PRO A 69 -19.89 5.93 1.65
N MET A 70 -20.82 5.12 2.15
CA MET A 70 -20.80 3.67 1.93
C MET A 70 -21.02 3.32 0.45
N LEU A 71 -21.88 4.06 -0.26
CA LEU A 71 -22.12 3.87 -1.68
C LEU A 71 -20.93 4.29 -2.53
N ILE A 72 -20.21 5.33 -2.15
CA ILE A 72 -18.96 5.77 -2.79
C ILE A 72 -17.93 4.66 -2.71
N VAL A 73 -17.70 4.11 -1.53
CA VAL A 73 -16.75 3.02 -1.31
C VAL A 73 -17.16 1.76 -2.11
N LEU A 74 -18.45 1.39 -2.05
CA LEU A 74 -18.99 0.26 -2.82
C LEU A 74 -18.77 0.45 -4.32
N ALA A 75 -19.18 1.61 -4.86
CA ALA A 75 -19.02 1.90 -6.27
C ALA A 75 -17.55 1.92 -6.70
N SER A 76 -16.68 2.51 -5.88
CA SER A 76 -15.24 2.57 -6.12
C SER A 76 -14.61 1.18 -6.21
N LEU A 77 -14.94 0.30 -5.28
CA LEU A 77 -14.40 -1.07 -5.28
C LEU A 77 -14.97 -1.91 -6.44
N VAL A 78 -16.28 -1.84 -6.67
CA VAL A 78 -16.93 -2.66 -7.72
C VAL A 78 -16.50 -2.20 -9.11
N LEU A 79 -16.63 -0.89 -9.40
CA LEU A 79 -16.24 -0.36 -10.70
C LEU A 79 -14.72 -0.45 -10.90
N GLY A 80 -13.95 -0.15 -9.83
CA GLY A 80 -12.50 -0.30 -9.85
C GLY A 80 -12.07 -1.73 -10.11
N GLY A 81 -12.70 -2.69 -9.45
CA GLY A 81 -12.45 -4.12 -9.65
C GLY A 81 -12.81 -4.59 -11.06
N ILE A 82 -13.92 -4.11 -11.63
CA ILE A 82 -14.29 -4.42 -13.03
C ILE A 82 -13.21 -3.86 -13.97
N VAL A 83 -12.84 -2.59 -13.82
CA VAL A 83 -11.82 -1.95 -14.67
C VAL A 83 -10.48 -2.67 -14.53
N GLY A 84 -10.05 -2.95 -13.30
CA GLY A 84 -8.77 -3.61 -13.04
C GLY A 84 -8.71 -5.03 -13.57
N SER A 85 -9.80 -5.79 -13.41
CA SER A 85 -9.90 -7.16 -13.92
C SER A 85 -9.90 -7.20 -15.47
N VAL A 86 -10.61 -6.26 -16.12
CA VAL A 86 -10.58 -6.13 -17.59
C VAL A 86 -9.18 -5.76 -18.09
N LEU A 87 -8.47 -4.91 -17.36
CA LEU A 87 -7.09 -4.51 -17.69
C LEU A 87 -6.06 -5.57 -17.28
N GLY A 88 -6.43 -6.55 -16.45
CA GLY A 88 -5.52 -7.59 -15.94
C GLY A 88 -4.41 -6.99 -15.08
N ILE A 89 -4.75 -6.08 -14.18
CA ILE A 89 -3.75 -5.34 -13.37
C ILE A 89 -2.99 -6.27 -12.43
N GLU A 90 -3.69 -7.20 -11.75
CA GLU A 90 -3.06 -8.21 -10.88
C GLU A 90 -2.02 -9.02 -11.68
N ASP A 91 -2.39 -9.55 -12.85
CA ASP A 91 -1.49 -10.30 -13.73
C ASP A 91 -0.31 -9.44 -14.22
N GLY A 92 -0.57 -8.16 -14.47
CA GLY A 92 0.45 -7.17 -14.85
C GLY A 92 1.48 -6.96 -13.74
N LEU A 93 1.02 -6.81 -12.50
CA LEU A 93 1.86 -6.66 -11.32
C LEU A 93 2.67 -7.93 -11.03
N GLU A 94 2.07 -9.10 -11.16
CA GLU A 94 2.77 -10.38 -11.02
C GLU A 94 3.88 -10.54 -12.07
N ARG A 95 3.59 -10.21 -13.33
CA ARG A 95 4.59 -10.21 -14.42
C ARG A 95 5.72 -9.23 -14.15
N PHE A 96 5.38 -8.02 -13.70
CA PHE A 96 6.37 -7.00 -13.34
C PHE A 96 7.24 -7.45 -12.16
N GLY A 97 6.64 -8.00 -11.10
CA GLY A 97 7.37 -8.57 -9.97
C GLY A 97 8.32 -9.70 -10.39
N GLY A 98 7.86 -10.61 -11.27
CA GLY A 98 8.68 -11.67 -11.82
C GLY A 98 9.82 -11.16 -12.72
N TRP A 99 9.58 -10.16 -13.54
CA TRP A 99 10.60 -9.49 -14.34
C TRP A 99 11.65 -8.79 -13.46
N LEU A 100 11.19 -8.09 -12.43
CA LEU A 100 12.07 -7.41 -11.48
C LEU A 100 12.97 -8.41 -10.75
N GLN A 101 12.39 -9.51 -10.29
CA GLN A 101 13.16 -10.59 -9.69
C GLN A 101 14.25 -11.11 -10.64
N THR A 102 13.89 -11.43 -11.89
CA THR A 102 14.83 -11.93 -12.88
C THR A 102 15.98 -10.94 -13.12
N ARG A 103 15.68 -9.64 -13.16
CA ARG A 103 16.71 -8.58 -13.31
C ARG A 103 17.61 -8.45 -12.10
N LEU A 104 17.07 -8.59 -10.90
CA LEU A 104 17.84 -8.52 -9.65
C LEU A 104 18.69 -9.79 -9.44
N GLN A 105 18.15 -10.96 -9.76
CA GLN A 105 18.86 -12.25 -9.65
C GLN A 105 19.90 -12.48 -10.76
N ALA A 106 19.75 -11.86 -11.93
CA ALA A 106 20.75 -11.96 -13.00
C ALA A 106 22.15 -11.44 -12.58
N ARG A 107 22.23 -10.69 -11.49
CA ARG A 107 23.48 -10.28 -10.85
C ARG A 107 24.00 -11.26 -9.78
N VAL A 108 23.15 -12.19 -9.33
CA VAL A 108 23.49 -13.21 -8.33
C VAL A 108 23.12 -14.56 -8.96
N ARG A 109 24.13 -15.28 -9.43
CA ARG A 109 24.00 -16.63 -10.03
C ARG A 109 23.35 -17.60 -9.02
N HIS A 110 22.02 -17.68 -8.99
CA HIS A 110 21.29 -18.81 -8.43
C HIS A 110 20.04 -19.01 -9.26
N GLU A 111 19.88 -20.19 -9.85
CA GLU A 111 18.61 -20.68 -10.38
C GLU A 111 17.67 -20.88 -9.18
N GLY A 112 16.85 -19.88 -8.90
CA GLY A 112 15.86 -19.93 -7.83
C GLY A 112 14.73 -20.90 -8.17
N ASP A 113 14.41 -21.81 -7.24
CA ASP A 113 13.26 -22.70 -7.31
C ASP A 113 11.96 -21.89 -7.45
N GLY A 114 10.94 -22.42 -8.11
CA GLY A 114 9.65 -21.74 -8.33
C GLY A 114 9.03 -21.18 -7.05
N ALA A 115 9.28 -21.82 -5.89
CA ALA A 115 8.85 -21.37 -4.59
C ALA A 115 9.52 -20.04 -4.14
N GLU A 116 10.81 -19.84 -4.44
CA GLU A 116 11.49 -18.58 -4.13
C GLU A 116 10.95 -17.43 -4.99
N ARG A 117 10.64 -17.72 -6.25
CA ARG A 117 10.03 -16.74 -7.14
C ARG A 117 8.68 -16.31 -6.63
N GLN A 118 7.84 -17.25 -6.22
CA GLN A 118 6.51 -16.94 -5.66
C GLN A 118 6.62 -16.09 -4.39
N ARG A 119 7.52 -16.45 -3.47
CA ARG A 119 7.78 -15.68 -2.24
C ARG A 119 8.23 -14.25 -2.53
N PHE A 120 9.10 -14.06 -3.53
CA PHE A 120 9.55 -12.73 -3.92
C PHE A 120 8.37 -11.89 -4.44
N ILE A 121 7.56 -12.46 -5.35
CA ILE A 121 6.40 -11.78 -5.93
C ILE A 121 5.39 -11.42 -4.82
N GLU A 122 5.06 -12.37 -3.95
CA GLU A 122 4.17 -12.11 -2.81
C GLU A 122 4.71 -11.03 -1.88
N GLY A 123 6.00 -11.06 -1.57
CA GLY A 123 6.65 -10.05 -0.75
C GLY A 123 6.61 -8.66 -1.39
N PHE A 124 6.90 -8.59 -2.70
CA PHE A 124 6.81 -7.35 -3.46
C PHE A 124 5.40 -6.78 -3.49
N LEU A 125 4.40 -7.59 -3.88
CA LEU A 125 3.03 -7.16 -4.00
C LEU A 125 2.43 -6.76 -2.64
N THR A 126 2.60 -7.61 -1.63
CA THR A 126 2.08 -7.35 -0.29
C THR A 126 2.68 -6.10 0.32
N ALA A 127 4.00 -5.97 0.30
CA ALA A 127 4.69 -4.81 0.86
C ALA A 127 4.35 -3.53 0.08
N SER A 128 4.28 -3.58 -1.25
CA SER A 128 3.89 -2.44 -2.07
C SER A 128 2.49 -1.95 -1.71
N LEU A 129 1.53 -2.86 -1.56
CA LEU A 129 0.15 -2.50 -1.18
C LEU A 129 0.10 -1.93 0.24
N VAL A 130 0.72 -2.59 1.22
CA VAL A 130 0.71 -2.13 2.61
C VAL A 130 1.40 -0.78 2.77
N PHE A 131 2.53 -0.56 2.09
CA PHE A 131 3.30 0.67 2.22
C PHE A 131 2.75 1.83 1.39
N CYS A 132 2.07 1.55 0.26
CA CYS A 132 1.55 2.60 -0.62
C CYS A 132 0.08 2.95 -0.37
N VAL A 133 -0.72 2.04 0.21
CA VAL A 133 -2.15 2.25 0.43
C VAL A 133 -2.40 2.70 1.87
N GLY A 134 -2.81 3.95 2.04
CA GLY A 134 -3.18 4.47 3.35
C GLY A 134 -3.19 6.00 3.41
N PRO A 135 -3.98 6.58 4.31
CA PRO A 135 -4.11 8.03 4.43
C PRO A 135 -2.77 8.71 4.76
N LEU A 136 -1.90 8.10 5.57
CA LEU A 136 -0.58 8.64 5.88
C LEU A 136 0.35 8.73 4.67
N THR A 137 0.22 7.82 3.69
CA THR A 137 0.98 7.89 2.44
C THR A 137 0.57 9.12 1.64
N ILE A 138 -0.72 9.36 1.53
CA ILE A 138 -1.28 10.42 0.68
C ILE A 138 -1.08 11.78 1.35
N LEU A 139 -1.63 11.96 2.55
CA LEU A 139 -1.53 13.21 3.30
C LEU A 139 -0.08 13.55 3.63
N GLY A 140 0.70 12.56 4.08
CA GLY A 140 2.10 12.77 4.41
C GLY A 140 2.93 13.19 3.21
N SER A 141 2.72 12.57 2.04
CA SER A 141 3.45 12.94 0.82
C SER A 141 3.03 14.30 0.28
N LEU A 142 1.73 14.62 0.30
CA LEU A 142 1.22 15.92 -0.08
C LEU A 142 1.76 17.02 0.84
N ASN A 143 1.69 16.83 2.17
CA ASN A 143 2.19 17.80 3.15
C ASN A 143 3.70 18.03 3.05
N ASP A 144 4.47 16.96 2.83
CA ASP A 144 5.92 17.08 2.58
C ASP A 144 6.20 17.87 1.29
N GLY A 145 5.40 17.64 0.24
CA GLY A 145 5.46 18.38 -1.02
C GLY A 145 5.08 19.87 -0.86
N LEU A 146 4.05 20.17 -0.09
CA LEU A 146 3.60 21.53 0.22
C LEU A 146 4.60 22.31 1.10
N GLY A 147 5.61 21.64 1.68
CA GLY A 147 6.53 22.26 2.63
C GLY A 147 6.00 22.37 4.06
N ASN A 148 4.85 21.75 4.37
CA ASN A 148 4.25 21.73 5.72
C ASN A 148 5.02 20.82 6.70
N GLY A 149 6.00 20.09 6.21
CA GLY A 149 6.89 19.22 6.98
C GLY A 149 6.65 17.72 6.77
N PRO A 150 7.66 16.89 7.05
CA PRO A 150 7.65 15.45 6.79
C PRO A 150 7.17 14.60 7.98
N ASP A 151 6.63 15.20 9.07
CA ASP A 151 6.37 14.52 10.34
C ASP A 151 5.50 13.27 10.19
N GLN A 152 4.45 13.34 9.36
CA GLN A 152 3.57 12.21 9.05
C GLN A 152 4.32 11.09 8.33
N LEU A 153 5.21 11.44 7.38
CA LEU A 153 6.05 10.45 6.69
C LEU A 153 7.13 9.88 7.59
N PHE A 154 7.65 10.62 8.56
CA PHE A 154 8.59 10.08 9.55
C PHE A 154 7.92 9.05 10.47
N LEU A 155 6.71 9.33 10.94
CA LEU A 155 5.92 8.34 11.67
C LEU A 155 5.67 7.10 10.81
N LYS A 156 5.24 7.31 9.57
CA LYS A 156 5.02 6.23 8.61
C LYS A 156 6.31 5.44 8.34
N ALA A 157 7.44 6.09 8.15
CA ALA A 157 8.73 5.44 7.93
C ALA A 157 9.13 4.51 9.08
N ALA A 158 8.85 4.91 10.32
CA ALA A 158 9.07 4.03 11.47
C ALA A 158 8.17 2.80 11.39
N LEU A 159 6.86 2.97 11.13
CA LEU A 159 5.90 1.86 11.00
C LEU A 159 6.27 0.92 9.85
N ASP A 160 6.57 1.47 8.67
CA ASP A 160 6.95 0.71 7.47
C ASP A 160 8.28 -0.04 7.70
N GLY A 161 9.25 0.57 8.40
CA GLY A 161 10.52 -0.07 8.74
C GLY A 161 10.33 -1.30 9.62
N PHE A 162 9.53 -1.22 10.68
CA PHE A 162 9.19 -2.38 11.51
C PHE A 162 8.42 -3.45 10.73
N ALA A 163 7.44 -3.05 9.93
CA ALA A 163 6.71 -3.98 9.07
C ALA A 163 7.62 -4.64 8.03
N ALA A 164 8.59 -3.90 7.47
CA ALA A 164 9.56 -4.44 6.52
C ALA A 164 10.44 -5.53 7.15
N ILE A 165 10.86 -5.39 8.43
CA ILE A 165 11.59 -6.46 9.14
C ILE A 165 10.74 -7.73 9.16
N ALA A 166 9.49 -7.62 9.57
CA ALA A 166 8.61 -8.77 9.74
C ALA A 166 8.21 -9.40 8.40
N PHE A 167 7.86 -8.59 7.40
CA PHE A 167 7.58 -9.09 6.05
C PHE A 167 8.81 -9.72 5.39
N ALA A 168 10.00 -9.11 5.50
CA ALA A 168 11.20 -9.63 4.88
C ALA A 168 11.70 -10.92 5.55
N ALA A 169 11.44 -11.10 6.84
CA ALA A 169 11.70 -12.37 7.51
C ALA A 169 10.87 -13.53 6.89
N SER A 170 9.66 -13.24 6.42
CA SER A 170 8.76 -14.22 5.77
C SER A 170 8.96 -14.30 4.26
N PHE A 171 9.06 -13.18 3.56
CA PHE A 171 9.04 -13.09 2.10
C PHE A 171 10.39 -12.80 1.46
N GLY A 172 11.39 -12.40 2.25
CA GLY A 172 12.73 -12.14 1.73
C GLY A 172 12.85 -10.80 0.99
N TRP A 173 13.72 -10.76 -0.04
CA TRP A 173 14.10 -9.55 -0.76
C TRP A 173 12.98 -8.89 -1.59
N GLY A 174 11.88 -9.59 -1.86
CA GLY A 174 10.71 -9.01 -2.53
C GLY A 174 10.18 -7.76 -1.80
N VAL A 175 10.27 -7.75 -0.46
CA VAL A 175 9.89 -6.60 0.36
C VAL A 175 10.78 -5.38 0.06
N GLY A 176 12.09 -5.56 -0.07
CA GLY A 176 13.00 -4.46 -0.44
C GLY A 176 12.71 -3.91 -1.84
N ALA A 177 12.26 -4.77 -2.76
CA ALA A 177 11.87 -4.34 -4.10
C ALA A 177 10.64 -3.42 -4.10
N SER A 178 9.75 -3.50 -3.08
CA SER A 178 8.59 -2.62 -2.92
C SER A 178 8.96 -1.13 -2.79
N VAL A 179 10.21 -0.83 -2.46
CA VAL A 179 10.74 0.55 -2.46
C VAL A 179 10.53 1.24 -3.81
N LEU A 180 10.53 0.51 -4.92
CA LEU A 180 10.25 1.08 -6.23
C LEU A 180 8.80 1.61 -6.32
N ALA A 181 7.84 0.83 -5.83
CA ALA A 181 6.45 1.26 -5.76
C ALA A 181 6.28 2.43 -4.77
N LEU A 182 6.96 2.35 -3.63
CA LEU A 182 6.96 3.40 -2.61
C LEU A 182 7.47 4.73 -3.17
N VAL A 183 8.62 4.73 -3.84
CA VAL A 183 9.18 5.94 -4.48
C VAL A 183 8.25 6.46 -5.57
N ALA A 184 7.68 5.57 -6.40
CA ALA A 184 6.75 5.97 -7.44
C ALA A 184 5.50 6.66 -6.86
N VAL A 185 4.89 6.07 -5.83
CA VAL A 185 3.65 6.60 -5.23
C VAL A 185 3.92 7.82 -4.36
N GLN A 186 4.79 7.72 -3.35
CA GLN A 186 5.08 8.86 -2.47
C GLN A 186 5.77 9.99 -3.22
N GLY A 187 6.74 9.68 -4.08
CA GLY A 187 7.44 10.67 -4.88
C GLY A 187 6.50 11.44 -5.82
N SER A 188 5.59 10.74 -6.51
CA SER A 188 4.61 11.41 -7.37
C SER A 188 3.66 12.31 -6.57
N LEU A 189 3.17 11.85 -5.42
CA LEU A 189 2.31 12.65 -4.55
C LEU A 189 3.05 13.86 -3.96
N THR A 190 4.32 13.71 -3.58
CA THR A 190 5.15 14.83 -3.12
C THR A 190 5.34 15.88 -4.24
N VAL A 191 5.59 15.43 -5.47
CA VAL A 191 5.69 16.34 -6.63
C VAL A 191 4.35 17.03 -6.89
N VAL A 192 3.25 16.31 -6.81
CA VAL A 192 1.90 16.88 -6.94
C VAL A 192 1.65 17.92 -5.84
N GLY A 193 1.98 17.63 -4.57
CA GLY A 193 1.89 18.61 -3.49
C GLY A 193 2.74 19.86 -3.75
N ALA A 194 3.97 19.70 -4.22
CA ALA A 194 4.87 20.81 -4.52
C ALA A 194 4.41 21.69 -5.68
N LEU A 195 3.69 21.11 -6.66
CA LEU A 195 3.25 21.85 -7.87
C LEU A 195 1.87 22.48 -7.73
N LEU A 196 0.96 21.87 -7.01
CA LEU A 196 -0.46 22.18 -7.06
C LEU A 196 -1.04 22.80 -5.77
N GLY A 197 -0.29 22.80 -4.68
CA GLY A 197 -0.81 23.26 -3.39
C GLY A 197 -1.85 22.29 -2.80
N ASP A 198 -2.77 22.79 -1.98
CA ASP A 198 -3.85 22.00 -1.33
C ASP A 198 -4.82 21.42 -2.39
N VAL A 199 -4.52 20.23 -2.90
CA VAL A 199 -5.17 19.67 -4.10
C VAL A 199 -6.36 18.78 -3.78
N LEU A 200 -6.32 18.08 -2.64
CA LEU A 200 -7.36 17.10 -2.28
C LEU A 200 -8.08 17.53 -1.00
N PRO A 201 -9.37 17.90 -1.09
CA PRO A 201 -10.18 18.11 0.10
C PRO A 201 -10.21 16.87 1.00
N ASP A 202 -10.34 17.08 2.31
CA ASP A 202 -10.33 16.02 3.33
C ASP A 202 -11.35 14.91 3.04
N ALA A 203 -12.53 15.28 2.53
CA ALA A 203 -13.55 14.32 2.12
C ALA A 203 -13.07 13.31 1.07
N HIS A 204 -12.25 13.74 0.11
CA HIS A 204 -11.70 12.87 -0.94
C HIS A 204 -10.65 11.93 -0.37
N VAL A 205 -9.85 12.43 0.58
CA VAL A 205 -8.84 11.64 1.29
C VAL A 205 -9.51 10.59 2.18
N ALA A 206 -10.59 10.94 2.86
CA ALA A 206 -11.37 10.01 3.68
C ALA A 206 -11.99 8.90 2.83
N ALA A 207 -12.59 9.22 1.68
CA ALA A 207 -13.15 8.23 0.75
C ALA A 207 -12.07 7.28 0.21
N LEU A 208 -10.89 7.81 -0.13
CA LEU A 208 -9.74 7.04 -0.58
C LEU A 208 -9.21 6.14 0.55
N GLY A 209 -9.10 6.68 1.77
CA GLY A 209 -8.69 5.93 2.97
C GLY A 209 -9.63 4.76 3.27
N ALA A 210 -10.94 5.00 3.23
CA ALA A 210 -11.96 3.97 3.45
C ALA A 210 -11.89 2.86 2.38
N THR A 211 -11.77 3.23 1.10
CA THR A 211 -11.65 2.30 -0.01
C THR A 211 -10.37 1.47 0.11
N GLY A 212 -9.23 2.12 0.38
CA GLY A 212 -7.95 1.48 0.60
C GLY A 212 -7.94 0.56 1.82
N GLY A 213 -8.64 0.96 2.90
CA GLY A 213 -8.82 0.12 4.09
C GLY A 213 -9.47 -1.22 3.75
N LEU A 214 -10.54 -1.23 2.95
CA LEU A 214 -11.17 -2.48 2.51
C LEU A 214 -10.25 -3.30 1.58
N MET A 215 -9.42 -2.68 0.76
CA MET A 215 -8.41 -3.40 -0.03
C MET A 215 -7.37 -4.08 0.88
N LEU A 216 -6.96 -3.43 1.98
CA LEU A 216 -6.06 -4.03 2.97
C LEU A 216 -6.69 -5.24 3.68
N VAL A 217 -8.03 -5.31 3.83
CA VAL A 217 -8.72 -6.54 4.26
C VAL A 217 -8.40 -7.68 3.28
N GLY A 218 -8.45 -7.42 1.97
CA GLY A 218 -8.07 -8.40 0.95
C GLY A 218 -6.62 -8.88 1.11
N VAL A 219 -5.68 -7.96 1.40
CA VAL A 219 -4.28 -8.31 1.70
C VAL A 219 -4.18 -9.17 2.96
N ALA A 220 -4.89 -8.81 4.04
CA ALA A 220 -4.90 -9.58 5.27
C ALA A 220 -5.43 -11.01 5.06
N LEU A 221 -6.50 -11.18 4.27
CA LEU A 221 -7.04 -12.49 3.93
C LEU A 221 -6.04 -13.34 3.13
N ARG A 222 -5.22 -12.73 2.25
CA ARG A 222 -4.12 -13.40 1.55
C ARG A 222 -3.04 -13.86 2.53
N LEU A 223 -2.58 -12.97 3.43
CA LEU A 223 -1.57 -13.28 4.44
C LEU A 223 -2.01 -14.43 5.36
N LEU A 224 -3.27 -14.41 5.80
CA LEU A 224 -3.88 -15.46 6.62
C LEU A 224 -4.22 -16.73 5.82
N ARG A 225 -3.95 -16.76 4.52
CA ARG A 225 -4.26 -17.89 3.62
C ARG A 225 -5.73 -18.31 3.62
N VAL A 226 -6.63 -17.38 3.95
CA VAL A 226 -8.08 -17.62 3.93
C VAL A 226 -8.62 -17.58 2.51
N ARG A 227 -8.23 -16.56 1.72
CA ARG A 227 -8.65 -16.38 0.34
C ARG A 227 -7.63 -15.54 -0.45
N GLN A 228 -7.37 -15.94 -1.69
CA GLN A 228 -6.59 -15.15 -2.64
C GLN A 228 -7.50 -14.10 -3.29
N VAL A 229 -7.50 -12.90 -2.73
CA VAL A 229 -8.23 -11.75 -3.28
C VAL A 229 -7.33 -11.05 -4.28
N PRO A 230 -7.77 -10.79 -5.54
CA PRO A 230 -6.97 -10.08 -6.55
C PRO A 230 -6.95 -8.56 -6.22
N VAL A 231 -6.16 -8.19 -5.21
CA VAL A 231 -6.16 -6.82 -4.68
C VAL A 231 -5.59 -5.83 -5.69
N GLY A 232 -4.70 -6.28 -6.58
CA GLY A 232 -4.20 -5.47 -7.69
C GLY A 232 -5.29 -5.02 -8.64
N ASP A 233 -6.27 -5.88 -8.92
CA ASP A 233 -7.41 -5.52 -9.76
C ASP A 233 -8.34 -4.49 -9.09
N LEU A 234 -8.28 -4.33 -7.77
CA LEU A 234 -9.05 -3.31 -7.05
C LEU A 234 -8.38 -1.92 -7.06
N LEU A 235 -7.09 -1.81 -7.47
CA LEU A 235 -6.33 -0.54 -7.45
C LEU A 235 -7.01 0.64 -8.15
N PRO A 236 -7.71 0.47 -9.30
CA PRO A 236 -8.44 1.59 -9.91
C PRO A 236 -9.49 2.19 -8.98
N GLY A 237 -10.00 1.42 -8.02
CA GLY A 237 -10.93 1.90 -7.00
C GLY A 237 -10.38 3.05 -6.15
N LEU A 238 -9.05 3.10 -5.93
CA LEU A 238 -8.40 4.21 -5.23
C LEU A 238 -8.50 5.53 -6.00
N VAL A 239 -8.43 5.46 -7.32
CA VAL A 239 -8.60 6.64 -8.20
C VAL A 239 -10.09 7.01 -8.32
N LEU A 240 -10.96 6.01 -8.38
CA LEU A 240 -12.40 6.24 -8.49
C LEU A 240 -13.00 6.82 -7.21
N ALA A 241 -12.48 6.51 -6.03
CA ALA A 241 -13.03 7.00 -4.77
C ALA A 241 -13.08 8.55 -4.71
N PRO A 242 -11.99 9.29 -4.90
CA PRO A 242 -12.06 10.75 -4.94
C PRO A 242 -12.86 11.30 -6.12
N VAL A 243 -12.82 10.64 -7.29
CA VAL A 243 -13.60 11.07 -8.47
C VAL A 243 -15.10 10.96 -8.21
N ILE A 244 -15.57 9.83 -7.66
CA ILE A 244 -16.99 9.63 -7.32
C ILE A 244 -17.39 10.60 -6.22
N THR A 245 -16.53 10.84 -5.21
CA THR A 245 -16.79 11.84 -4.17
C THR A 245 -16.99 13.23 -4.78
N ALA A 246 -16.11 13.64 -5.70
CA ALA A 246 -16.24 14.92 -6.41
C ALA A 246 -17.56 15.02 -7.18
N LEU A 247 -17.96 13.95 -7.86
CA LEU A 247 -19.23 13.91 -8.59
C LEU A 247 -20.42 14.05 -7.62
N VAL A 248 -20.44 13.30 -6.51
CA VAL A 248 -21.53 13.39 -5.53
C VAL A 248 -21.63 14.79 -4.93
N VAL A 249 -20.50 15.43 -4.61
CA VAL A 249 -20.48 16.82 -4.12
C VAL A 249 -21.01 17.80 -5.17
N ALA A 250 -20.67 17.61 -6.45
CA ALA A 250 -21.09 18.50 -7.54
C ALA A 250 -22.61 18.42 -7.85
N PHE A 251 -23.26 17.29 -7.54
CA PHE A 251 -24.69 17.07 -7.79
C PHE A 251 -25.57 17.28 -6.54
N ARG A 252 -25.00 17.70 -5.43
CA ARG A 252 -25.70 18.02 -4.18
C ARG A 252 -25.98 19.51 -4.05
#